data_502d94e1ffefe6ad7fccf6148187b420
#
_entry.id   502d94e1ffefe6ad7fccf6148187b420
#
_cell.length_a   1.000
_cell.length_b   1.000
_cell.length_c   1.000
_cell.angle_alpha   90.00
_cell.angle_beta   90.00
_cell.angle_gamma   90.00
#
_symmetry.space_group_name_H-M   'P 1'
#
loop_
_entity.id
_entity.type
_entity.pdbx_description
1 polymer ?
#
loop_
_entity_poly.entity_id
_entity_poly.type
_entity_poly.pdbx_seq_one_letter_code
_entity_poly.pdbx_strand_id
1 'polypeptide(L)'
;SYATDEFLTFTESEMPALEKILQKTNLIIGFNTNHFDFPILQKYLNVDLSKIPSFDIMDEVVSLVGHRLSLDDLVSNTLGKKKSANGLLAVQYFREGRIDELKKYCLDDVRLTRDLYEHGLKNGEMKFLARDANLPYVKTLKINWEKYSELKTETLWAPSLF
;
A
#
# COMPACT_ATOMS: atom_id res chain seq x y z
N SER A 1 -0.89 -2.12 -10.53
CA SER A 1 -2.11 -2.77 -11.00
C SER A 1 -1.91 -4.28 -11.09
N TYR A 2 -2.74 -5.06 -10.43
CA TYR A 2 -2.72 -6.53 -10.57
C TYR A 2 -3.35 -6.99 -11.91
N ALA A 3 -4.23 -6.19 -12.49
CA ALA A 3 -4.89 -6.54 -13.75
C ALA A 3 -3.93 -6.54 -14.95
N THR A 4 -2.91 -5.67 -14.93
CA THR A 4 -1.93 -5.51 -16.03
C THR A 4 -0.52 -5.90 -15.61
N ASP A 5 -0.29 -6.25 -14.35
CA ASP A 5 1.04 -6.43 -13.70
C ASP A 5 1.99 -5.24 -13.94
N GLU A 6 1.43 -4.03 -14.01
CA GLU A 6 2.18 -2.81 -14.28
C GLU A 6 2.22 -1.88 -13.07
N PHE A 7 3.32 -1.15 -12.94
CA PHE A 7 3.46 -0.03 -12.01
C PHE A 7 3.24 1.28 -12.77
N LEU A 8 2.21 2.02 -12.35
CA LEU A 8 1.84 3.30 -12.95
C LEU A 8 2.15 4.44 -11.98
N THR A 9 2.57 5.56 -12.52
CA THR A 9 2.76 6.81 -11.77
C THR A 9 1.92 7.91 -12.40
N PHE A 10 1.34 8.76 -11.58
CA PHE A 10 0.51 9.87 -12.02
C PHE A 10 0.98 11.15 -11.36
N THR A 11 1.10 12.20 -12.14
CA THR A 11 1.29 13.58 -11.67
C THR A 11 -0.09 14.25 -11.54
N GLU A 12 -0.13 15.44 -10.97
CA GLU A 12 -1.39 16.20 -10.80
C GLU A 12 -2.11 16.41 -12.13
N SER A 13 -1.39 16.68 -13.21
CA SER A 13 -1.98 16.84 -14.56
C SER A 13 -2.58 15.56 -15.13
N GLU A 14 -2.23 14.39 -14.57
CA GLU A 14 -2.67 13.07 -15.02
C GLU A 14 -3.81 12.50 -14.13
N MET A 15 -4.32 13.27 -13.16
CA MET A 15 -5.44 12.83 -12.31
C MET A 15 -6.67 12.35 -13.08
N PRO A 16 -7.06 12.93 -14.22
CA PRO A 16 -8.17 12.38 -15.02
C PRO A 16 -7.91 10.95 -15.55
N ALA A 17 -6.66 10.59 -15.81
CA ALA A 17 -6.30 9.23 -16.22
C ALA A 17 -6.37 8.25 -15.03
N LEU A 18 -5.88 8.66 -13.86
CA LEU A 18 -6.01 7.90 -12.61
C LEU A 18 -7.49 7.66 -12.27
N GLU A 19 -8.35 8.69 -12.41
CA GLU A 19 -9.79 8.59 -12.12
C GLU A 19 -10.48 7.51 -12.96
N LYS A 20 -10.15 7.40 -14.24
CA LYS A 20 -10.68 6.35 -15.13
C LYS A 20 -10.30 4.94 -14.68
N ILE A 21 -9.12 4.78 -14.09
CA ILE A 21 -8.67 3.50 -13.53
C ILE A 21 -9.45 3.21 -12.24
N LEU A 22 -9.56 4.20 -11.35
CA LEU A 22 -10.24 4.04 -10.06
C LEU A 22 -11.73 3.70 -10.23
N GLN A 23 -12.40 4.26 -11.23
CA GLN A 23 -13.80 3.94 -11.57
C GLN A 23 -14.03 2.45 -11.93
N LYS A 24 -12.98 1.75 -12.33
CA LYS A 24 -13.00 0.33 -12.70
C LYS A 24 -12.32 -0.56 -11.66
N THR A 25 -11.90 0.02 -10.55
CA THR A 25 -11.15 -0.69 -9.50
C THR A 25 -12.12 -1.34 -8.52
N ASN A 26 -11.96 -2.62 -8.27
CA ASN A 26 -12.79 -3.38 -7.33
C ASN A 26 -12.20 -3.41 -5.91
N LEU A 27 -10.89 -3.24 -5.77
CA LEU A 27 -10.21 -3.22 -4.49
C LEU A 27 -8.94 -2.39 -4.58
N ILE A 28 -8.74 -1.48 -3.64
CA ILE A 28 -7.49 -0.77 -3.44
C ILE A 28 -6.76 -1.41 -2.26
N ILE A 29 -5.50 -1.80 -2.46
CA ILE A 29 -4.65 -2.32 -1.40
C ILE A 29 -3.58 -1.28 -1.12
N GLY A 30 -3.41 -0.92 0.15
CA GLY A 30 -2.46 0.11 0.54
C GLY A 30 -1.88 -0.06 1.94
N PHE A 31 -1.06 0.90 2.32
CA PHE A 31 -0.49 1.02 3.65
C PHE A 31 -0.70 2.44 4.17
N ASN A 32 -1.58 2.62 5.14
CA ASN A 32 -2.04 3.91 5.67
C ASN A 32 -2.78 4.79 4.63
N THR A 33 -3.27 4.18 3.57
CA THR A 33 -3.91 4.84 2.43
C THR A 33 -5.21 5.50 2.83
N ASN A 34 -6.03 4.84 3.67
CA ASN A 34 -7.31 5.35 4.13
C ASN A 34 -7.18 6.68 4.91
N HIS A 35 -6.09 6.84 5.68
CA HIS A 35 -5.89 8.00 6.54
C HIS A 35 -4.97 9.06 5.95
N PHE A 36 -4.19 8.73 4.92
CA PHE A 36 -3.23 9.65 4.34
C PHE A 36 -3.51 9.94 2.85
N ASP A 37 -3.48 8.93 2.00
CA ASP A 37 -3.55 9.13 0.56
C ASP A 37 -4.96 9.53 0.11
N PHE A 38 -6.01 8.86 0.57
CA PHE A 38 -7.39 9.12 0.15
C PHE A 38 -7.87 10.53 0.47
N PRO A 39 -7.68 11.08 1.69
CA PRO A 39 -8.07 12.45 1.98
C PRO A 39 -7.39 13.50 1.10
N ILE A 40 -6.18 13.22 0.62
CA ILE A 40 -5.45 14.10 -0.29
C ILE A 40 -5.99 13.93 -1.71
N LEU A 41 -6.03 12.70 -2.23
CA LEU A 41 -6.46 12.40 -3.60
C LEU A 41 -7.91 12.81 -3.85
N GLN A 42 -8.80 12.70 -2.86
CA GLN A 42 -10.20 13.08 -2.99
C GLN A 42 -10.39 14.55 -3.40
N LYS A 43 -9.42 15.41 -3.10
CA LYS A 43 -9.46 16.84 -3.50
C LYS A 43 -9.26 17.05 -5.01
N TYR A 44 -8.70 16.09 -5.71
CA TYR A 44 -8.34 16.13 -7.12
C TYR A 44 -9.20 15.23 -8.00
N LEU A 45 -10.05 14.40 -7.40
CA LEU A 45 -10.83 13.38 -8.09
C LEU A 45 -12.34 13.63 -7.87
N ASN A 46 -13.14 13.38 -8.92
CA ASN A 46 -14.61 13.42 -8.82
C ASN A 46 -15.18 12.08 -8.36
N VAL A 47 -14.44 10.97 -8.56
CA VAL A 47 -14.83 9.67 -8.03
C VAL A 47 -14.76 9.68 -6.51
N ASP A 48 -15.79 9.16 -5.86
CA ASP A 48 -15.84 9.03 -4.40
C ASP A 48 -15.02 7.81 -3.95
N LEU A 49 -13.80 8.06 -3.46
CA LEU A 49 -12.89 7.02 -3.02
C LEU A 49 -13.45 6.18 -1.87
N SER A 50 -14.35 6.73 -1.06
CA SER A 50 -14.95 5.98 0.06
C SER A 50 -15.88 4.85 -0.40
N LYS A 51 -16.30 4.87 -1.67
CA LYS A 51 -17.15 3.83 -2.26
C LYS A 51 -16.37 2.69 -2.91
N ILE A 52 -15.05 2.87 -3.07
CA ILE A 52 -14.18 1.81 -3.60
C ILE A 52 -13.73 0.95 -2.42
N PRO A 53 -13.96 -0.36 -2.44
CA PRO A 53 -13.45 -1.25 -1.40
C PRO A 53 -11.96 -1.06 -1.22
N SER A 54 -11.50 -0.92 0.04
CA SER A 54 -10.08 -0.75 0.35
C SER A 54 -9.63 -1.75 1.40
N PHE A 55 -8.40 -2.21 1.25
CA PHE A 55 -7.67 -3.00 2.23
C PHE A 55 -6.42 -2.24 2.65
N ASP A 56 -6.44 -1.70 3.85
CA ASP A 56 -5.31 -0.96 4.42
C ASP A 56 -4.56 -1.83 5.43
N ILE A 57 -3.31 -2.19 5.09
CA ILE A 57 -2.46 -3.04 5.93
C ILE A 57 -2.23 -2.39 7.31
N MET A 58 -2.14 -1.05 7.38
CA MET A 58 -1.97 -0.35 8.64
C MET A 58 -3.19 -0.52 9.55
N ASP A 59 -4.41 -0.43 8.99
CA ASP A 59 -5.65 -0.60 9.76
C ASP A 59 -5.76 -2.02 10.33
N GLU A 60 -5.43 -3.04 9.51
CA GLU A 60 -5.37 -4.42 9.95
C GLU A 60 -4.35 -4.62 11.07
N VAL A 61 -3.14 -4.06 10.91
CA VAL A 61 -2.10 -4.12 11.95
C VAL A 61 -2.57 -3.45 13.25
N VAL A 62 -3.13 -2.24 13.17
CA VAL A 62 -3.63 -1.53 14.35
C VAL A 62 -4.73 -2.32 15.05
N SER A 63 -5.63 -2.96 14.31
CA SER A 63 -6.69 -3.80 14.88
C SER A 63 -6.16 -4.97 15.70
N LEU A 64 -4.99 -5.50 15.34
CA LEU A 64 -4.39 -6.69 15.95
C LEU A 64 -3.40 -6.36 17.09
N VAL A 65 -2.64 -5.27 16.98
CA VAL A 65 -1.61 -4.92 17.98
C VAL A 65 -1.94 -3.68 18.80
N GLY A 66 -2.99 -2.93 18.45
CA GLY A 66 -3.47 -1.75 19.19
C GLY A 66 -2.68 -0.46 18.94
N HIS A 67 -1.65 -0.47 18.08
CA HIS A 67 -0.86 0.71 17.73
C HIS A 67 -0.31 0.64 16.30
N ARG A 68 0.16 1.77 15.80
CA ARG A 68 0.71 1.88 14.44
C ARG A 68 2.13 1.32 14.39
N LEU A 69 2.42 0.57 13.33
CA LEU A 69 3.77 0.13 12.95
C LEU A 69 4.16 0.79 11.62
N SER A 70 5.43 1.06 11.41
CA SER A 70 5.88 1.61 10.14
C SER A 70 5.99 0.54 9.06
N LEU A 71 5.84 0.93 7.79
CA LEU A 71 6.08 0.03 6.66
C LEU A 71 7.50 -0.53 6.69
N ASP A 72 8.48 0.29 7.06
CA ASP A 72 9.89 -0.13 7.16
C ASP A 72 10.11 -1.22 8.23
N ASP A 73 9.47 -1.08 9.39
CA ASP A 73 9.54 -2.09 10.46
C ASP A 73 8.97 -3.43 10.00
N LEU A 74 7.75 -3.41 9.43
CA LEU A 74 7.11 -4.63 8.93
C LEU A 74 7.89 -5.27 7.78
N VAL A 75 8.34 -4.48 6.81
CA VAL A 75 9.12 -4.96 5.66
C VAL A 75 10.46 -5.53 6.08
N SER A 76 11.18 -4.82 6.98
CA SER A 76 12.50 -5.26 7.44
C SER A 76 12.42 -6.57 8.21
N ASN A 77 11.45 -6.71 9.11
CA ASN A 77 11.34 -7.91 9.96
C ASN A 77 10.62 -9.08 9.26
N THR A 78 9.72 -8.78 8.30
CA THR A 78 8.97 -9.83 7.58
C THR A 78 9.71 -10.32 6.34
N LEU A 79 10.22 -9.38 5.53
CA LEU A 79 10.80 -9.68 4.20
C LEU A 79 12.33 -9.62 4.19
N GLY A 80 12.96 -9.13 5.26
CA GLY A 80 14.41 -8.89 5.27
C GLY A 80 14.85 -7.77 4.31
N LYS A 81 13.92 -6.94 3.82
CA LYS A 81 14.16 -5.83 2.90
C LYS A 81 14.23 -4.51 3.69
N LYS A 82 14.88 -3.51 3.11
CA LYS A 82 14.92 -2.15 3.68
C LYS A 82 14.33 -1.18 2.68
N LYS A 83 13.64 -0.14 3.19
CA LYS A 83 13.23 1.01 2.37
C LYS A 83 14.47 1.72 1.83
N SER A 84 14.38 2.20 0.59
CA SER A 84 15.46 2.95 -0.07
C SER A 84 15.71 4.30 0.59
N ALA A 85 14.70 4.90 1.22
CA ALA A 85 14.78 6.21 1.87
C ALA A 85 13.63 6.42 2.88
N ASN A 86 13.72 7.48 3.68
CA ASN A 86 12.63 7.93 4.56
C ASN A 86 11.75 8.99 3.88
N GLY A 87 10.56 9.25 4.43
CA GLY A 87 9.60 10.20 3.86
C GLY A 87 10.11 11.65 3.78
N LEU A 88 11.09 12.04 4.60
CA LEU A 88 11.70 13.37 4.54
C LEU A 88 12.47 13.59 3.24
N LEU A 89 13.09 12.53 2.72
CA LEU A 89 13.82 12.58 1.44
C LEU A 89 12.85 12.77 0.26
N ALA A 90 11.66 12.20 0.32
CA ALA A 90 10.62 12.43 -0.70
C ALA A 90 10.19 13.91 -0.75
N VAL A 91 10.02 14.55 0.41
CA VAL A 91 9.73 15.99 0.49
C VAL A 91 10.88 16.83 -0.09
N GLN A 92 12.12 16.43 0.18
CA GLN A 92 13.29 17.10 -0.39
C GLN A 92 13.33 16.96 -1.91
N TYR A 93 13.15 15.76 -2.47
CA TYR A 93 13.09 15.54 -3.92
C TYR A 93 12.04 16.43 -4.58
N PHE A 94 10.85 16.52 -3.98
CA PHE A 94 9.79 17.38 -4.49
C PHE A 94 10.22 18.87 -4.52
N ARG A 95 10.78 19.38 -3.42
CA ARG A 95 11.22 20.79 -3.30
C ARG A 95 12.35 21.14 -4.25
N GLU A 96 13.23 20.17 -4.55
CA GLU A 96 14.36 20.32 -5.47
C GLU A 96 13.98 20.08 -6.94
N GLY A 97 12.71 19.74 -7.23
CA GLY A 97 12.24 19.40 -8.57
C GLY A 97 12.78 18.07 -9.12
N ARG A 98 13.31 17.21 -8.26
CA ARG A 98 13.86 15.88 -8.57
C ARG A 98 12.72 14.85 -8.68
N ILE A 99 11.88 15.02 -9.71
CA ILE A 99 10.63 14.26 -9.85
C ILE A 99 10.90 12.79 -10.18
N ASP A 100 11.95 12.46 -10.90
CA ASP A 100 12.27 11.06 -11.24
C ASP A 100 12.70 10.27 -10.00
N GLU A 101 13.49 10.87 -9.10
CA GLU A 101 13.85 10.25 -7.83
C GLU A 101 12.65 10.11 -6.91
N LEU A 102 11.75 11.11 -6.91
CA LEU A 102 10.49 11.02 -6.16
C LEU A 102 9.61 9.87 -6.68
N LYS A 103 9.43 9.76 -8.01
CA LYS A 103 8.70 8.64 -8.63
C LYS A 103 9.30 7.29 -8.26
N LYS A 104 10.62 7.17 -8.32
CA LYS A 104 11.32 5.94 -7.93
C LYS A 104 11.06 5.59 -6.47
N TYR A 105 11.18 6.58 -5.58
CA TYR A 105 10.87 6.40 -4.15
C TYR A 105 9.44 5.89 -3.94
N CYS A 106 8.45 6.56 -4.55
CA CYS A 106 7.04 6.15 -4.43
C CYS A 106 6.79 4.74 -4.98
N LEU A 107 7.39 4.39 -6.11
CA LEU A 107 7.29 3.05 -6.69
C LEU A 107 7.93 1.98 -5.80
N ASP A 108 9.03 2.28 -5.13
CA ASP A 108 9.66 1.35 -4.20
C ASP A 108 8.77 1.09 -2.98
N ASP A 109 8.11 2.12 -2.44
CA ASP A 109 7.13 1.95 -1.35
C ASP A 109 5.92 1.10 -1.80
N VAL A 110 5.41 1.31 -3.00
CA VAL A 110 4.32 0.49 -3.57
C VAL A 110 4.75 -0.97 -3.78
N ARG A 111 5.97 -1.21 -4.26
CA ARG A 111 6.51 -2.59 -4.40
C ARG A 111 6.64 -3.29 -3.06
N LEU A 112 7.17 -2.60 -2.06
CA LEU A 112 7.31 -3.15 -0.71
C LEU A 112 5.94 -3.43 -0.07
N THR A 113 4.96 -2.56 -0.28
CA THR A 113 3.58 -2.77 0.18
C THR A 113 2.95 -4.01 -0.49
N ARG A 114 3.12 -4.15 -1.82
CA ARG A 114 2.68 -5.33 -2.56
C ARG A 114 3.33 -6.60 -2.03
N ASP A 115 4.64 -6.60 -1.91
CA ASP A 115 5.39 -7.78 -1.45
C ASP A 115 4.99 -8.18 -0.01
N LEU A 116 4.72 -7.20 0.85
CA LEU A 116 4.24 -7.44 2.21
C LEU A 116 2.82 -8.05 2.21
N TYR A 117 1.93 -7.52 1.38
CA TYR A 117 0.57 -8.06 1.21
C TYR A 117 0.59 -9.50 0.68
N GLU A 118 1.38 -9.78 -0.35
CA GLU A 118 1.51 -11.12 -0.93
C GLU A 118 2.12 -12.11 0.06
N HIS A 119 3.12 -11.67 0.85
CA HIS A 119 3.67 -12.47 1.93
C HIS A 119 2.61 -12.82 2.97
N GLY A 120 1.82 -11.83 3.39
CA GLY A 120 0.74 -12.01 4.35
C GLY A 120 -0.32 -13.00 3.87
N LEU A 121 -0.77 -12.88 2.63
CA LEU A 121 -1.70 -13.84 2.01
C LEU A 121 -1.13 -15.27 1.98
N LYS A 122 0.13 -15.42 1.61
CA LYS A 122 0.78 -16.74 1.43
C LYS A 122 1.09 -17.42 2.75
N ASN A 123 1.55 -16.67 3.75
CA ASN A 123 2.13 -17.22 4.97
C ASN A 123 1.22 -17.06 6.21
N GLY A 124 0.17 -16.25 6.13
CA GLY A 124 -0.72 -15.97 7.26
C GLY A 124 -0.03 -15.28 8.44
N GLU A 125 1.09 -14.61 8.18
CA GLU A 125 1.84 -13.92 9.25
C GLU A 125 2.70 -12.77 8.74
N MET A 126 2.97 -11.84 9.64
CA MET A 126 3.97 -10.77 9.50
C MET A 126 4.83 -10.71 10.76
N LYS A 127 5.95 -9.99 10.69
CA LYS A 127 6.86 -9.79 11.82
C LYS A 127 7.17 -8.31 12.01
N PHE A 128 7.36 -7.92 13.26
CA PHE A 128 7.72 -6.55 13.63
C PHE A 128 8.61 -6.53 14.86
N LEU A 129 9.29 -5.40 15.11
CA LEU A 129 10.14 -5.21 16.27
C LEU A 129 9.28 -4.71 17.46
N ALA A 130 8.96 -5.59 18.39
CA ALA A 130 8.29 -5.23 19.63
C ALA A 130 9.26 -4.58 20.61
N ARG A 131 8.76 -3.57 21.37
CA ARG A 131 9.53 -2.77 22.35
C ARG A 131 8.82 -2.70 23.70
N ASP A 132 8.05 -3.72 24.01
CA ASP A 132 7.27 -3.87 25.23
C ASP A 132 8.03 -4.63 26.34
N ALA A 133 9.30 -4.98 26.11
CA ALA A 133 10.19 -5.63 27.05
C ALA A 133 11.50 -4.83 27.24
N ASN A 134 12.36 -5.27 28.17
CA ASN A 134 13.65 -4.63 28.45
C ASN A 134 14.59 -4.55 27.24
N LEU A 135 14.46 -5.50 26.30
CA LEU A 135 15.20 -5.51 25.05
C LEU A 135 14.22 -5.70 23.89
N PRO A 136 14.42 -4.99 22.77
CA PRO A 136 13.62 -5.19 21.56
C PRO A 136 13.74 -6.63 21.06
N TYR A 137 12.61 -7.20 20.60
CA TYR A 137 12.59 -8.55 20.03
C TYR A 137 11.63 -8.61 18.85
N VAL A 138 11.87 -9.54 17.93
CA VAL A 138 10.99 -9.75 16.76
C VAL A 138 9.78 -10.56 17.20
N LYS A 139 8.59 -9.99 17.00
CA LYS A 139 7.31 -10.62 17.30
C LYS A 139 6.60 -11.01 16.01
N THR A 140 5.98 -12.19 16.00
CA THR A 140 5.16 -12.65 14.88
C THR A 140 3.70 -12.26 15.11
N LEU A 141 3.10 -11.64 14.12
CA LEU A 141 1.69 -11.28 14.06
C LEU A 141 0.97 -12.26 13.13
N LYS A 142 0.01 -13.01 13.66
CA LYS A 142 -0.84 -13.87 12.84
C LYS A 142 -1.95 -13.05 12.21
N ILE A 143 -2.15 -13.27 10.92
CA ILE A 143 -3.12 -12.54 10.10
C ILE A 143 -3.97 -13.52 9.29
N ASN A 144 -5.19 -13.09 8.93
CA ASN A 144 -6.05 -13.83 8.01
C ASN A 144 -6.65 -12.84 7.00
N TRP A 145 -6.10 -12.86 5.80
CA TRP A 145 -6.49 -11.98 4.70
C TRP A 145 -7.19 -12.72 3.55
N GLU A 146 -7.61 -13.96 3.75
CA GLU A 146 -8.25 -14.80 2.72
C GLU A 146 -9.47 -14.14 2.09
N LYS A 147 -10.31 -13.45 2.90
CA LYS A 147 -11.48 -12.71 2.43
C LYS A 147 -11.16 -11.66 1.34
N TYR A 148 -9.93 -11.17 1.28
CA TYR A 148 -9.50 -10.19 0.27
C TYR A 148 -8.86 -10.84 -0.96
N SER A 149 -8.46 -12.11 -0.87
CA SER A 149 -7.93 -12.87 -2.01
C SER A 149 -9.02 -13.18 -3.05
N GLU A 150 -10.26 -13.39 -2.61
CA GLU A 150 -11.41 -13.64 -3.48
C GLU A 150 -11.73 -12.43 -4.36
N LEU A 151 -11.68 -11.22 -3.80
CA LEU A 151 -11.88 -9.97 -4.56
C LEU A 151 -10.82 -9.76 -5.64
N LYS A 152 -9.59 -10.26 -5.44
CA LYS A 152 -8.51 -10.24 -6.43
C LYS A 152 -8.81 -11.15 -7.63
N THR A 153 -9.43 -12.30 -7.41
CA THR A 153 -9.74 -13.28 -8.46
C THR A 153 -10.92 -12.86 -9.34
N GLU A 154 -11.94 -12.23 -8.79
CA GLU A 154 -13.08 -11.72 -9.57
C GLU A 154 -12.66 -10.63 -10.58
N THR A 155 -11.59 -9.88 -10.30
CA THR A 155 -11.04 -8.86 -11.21
C THR A 155 -10.33 -9.45 -12.43
N LEU A 156 -9.88 -10.71 -12.36
CA LEU A 156 -9.20 -11.39 -13.47
C LEU A 156 -10.17 -12.03 -14.49
N TRP A 157 -11.47 -12.07 -14.23
CA TRP A 157 -12.45 -12.79 -15.03
C TRP A 157 -13.64 -11.95 -15.53
N ALA A 158 -13.54 -10.63 -15.58
CA ALA A 158 -14.47 -9.87 -16.40
C ALA A 158 -14.07 -10.05 -17.87
N PRO A 159 -14.79 -10.83 -18.70
CA PRO A 159 -14.53 -10.85 -20.12
C PRO A 159 -14.75 -9.45 -20.64
N SER A 160 -13.79 -8.94 -21.41
CA SER A 160 -13.93 -7.72 -22.19
C SER A 160 -15.16 -7.90 -23.10
N LEU A 161 -16.28 -7.34 -22.70
CA LEU A 161 -17.39 -7.11 -23.62
C LEU A 161 -17.13 -5.75 -24.29
N PHE A 162 -16.54 -5.85 -25.48
CA PHE A 162 -16.39 -4.86 -26.57
C PHE A 162 -15.64 -3.59 -26.27
#